data_461397dc0e1a01e22eb64c771f85df17
#
_entry.id   461397dc0e1a01e22eb64c771f85df17
#
_cell.length_a   1.000
_cell.length_b   1.000
_cell.length_c   1.000
_cell.angle_alpha   90.00
_cell.angle_beta   90.00
_cell.angle_gamma   90.00
#
_symmetry.space_group_name_H-M   'P 1'
#
loop_
_entity.id
_entity.type
_entity.pdbx_description
1 polymer ?
#
loop_
_entity_poly.entity_id
_entity_poly.type
_entity_poly.pdbx_seq_one_letter_code
_entity_poly.pdbx_strand_id
1 'polypeptide(L)'
;MFIAAYPASILREEDGHGFHVRFTDLPEALTGGDDLEDSRAQAADCLAEAIAGRIRRGDPIPTPSRLKRGQHPIGVPLSIAPKLALYIAQRDPSPR
;
A
#
# COMPACT_ATOMS: atom_id res chain seq x y z
N MET A 1 15.21 10.79 -3.99
CA MET A 1 14.24 10.33 -2.99
C MET A 1 13.81 8.90 -3.28
N PHE A 2 13.78 8.10 -2.25
CA PHE A 2 13.33 6.72 -2.37
C PHE A 2 11.80 6.66 -2.37
N ILE A 3 11.24 5.98 -3.35
CA ILE A 3 9.80 5.79 -3.44
C ILE A 3 9.51 4.31 -3.24
N ALA A 4 8.81 3.99 -2.18
CA ALA A 4 8.46 2.61 -1.88
C ALA A 4 7.25 2.19 -2.70
N ALA A 5 7.20 0.91 -3.01
CA ALA A 5 6.03 0.30 -3.62
C ALA A 5 5.72 -0.97 -2.86
N TYR A 6 4.45 -1.23 -2.64
CA TYR A 6 4.00 -2.40 -1.92
C TYR A 6 3.29 -3.38 -2.84
N PRO A 7 3.56 -4.67 -2.67
CA PRO A 7 2.92 -5.67 -3.54
C PRO A 7 1.44 -5.83 -3.19
N ALA A 8 0.62 -5.87 -4.22
CA ALA A 8 -0.81 -6.07 -4.08
C ALA A 8 -1.27 -7.17 -5.01
N SER A 9 -2.21 -7.98 -4.53
CA SER A 9 -2.90 -8.95 -5.36
C SER A 9 -4.19 -8.31 -5.84
N ILE A 10 -4.44 -8.39 -7.16
CA ILE A 10 -5.65 -7.88 -7.77
C ILE A 10 -6.32 -9.05 -8.45
N LEU A 11 -7.40 -9.55 -7.85
CA LEU A 11 -8.02 -10.78 -8.27
C LEU A 11 -9.46 -10.53 -8.68
N ARG A 12 -9.88 -11.23 -9.74
CA ARG A 12 -11.27 -11.13 -10.20
C ARG A 12 -12.21 -11.71 -9.15
N GLU A 13 -13.32 -11.03 -8.94
CA GLU A 13 -14.32 -11.52 -8.00
C GLU A 13 -14.93 -12.83 -8.53
N GLU A 14 -15.37 -13.67 -7.60
CA GLU A 14 -15.90 -14.98 -7.97
C GLU A 14 -17.15 -14.89 -8.82
N ASP A 15 -17.95 -13.84 -8.61
CA ASP A 15 -19.16 -13.65 -9.39
C ASP A 15 -18.89 -13.07 -10.80
N GLY A 16 -17.64 -12.81 -11.11
CA GLY A 16 -17.25 -12.28 -12.42
C GLY A 16 -17.41 -10.78 -12.56
N HIS A 17 -17.81 -10.08 -11.50
CA HIS A 17 -18.03 -8.63 -11.53
C HIS A 17 -16.97 -7.93 -10.71
N GLY A 18 -16.05 -7.26 -11.41
CA GLY A 18 -15.05 -6.47 -10.73
C GLY A 18 -13.91 -7.29 -10.14
N PHE A 19 -13.11 -6.61 -9.33
CA PHE A 19 -11.90 -7.16 -8.75
C PHE A 19 -11.83 -6.79 -7.28
N HIS A 20 -11.11 -7.60 -6.51
CA HIS A 20 -10.75 -7.22 -5.16
C HIS A 20 -9.24 -7.12 -5.05
N VAL A 21 -8.79 -6.23 -4.18
CA VAL A 21 -7.37 -5.89 -4.00
C VAL A 21 -7.00 -6.13 -2.55
N ARG A 22 -5.86 -6.79 -2.32
CA ARG A 22 -5.32 -6.91 -0.98
C ARG A 22 -3.82 -6.73 -1.02
N PHE A 23 -3.30 -6.11 0.04
CA PHE A 23 -1.86 -5.87 0.15
C PHE A 23 -1.23 -6.91 1.06
N THR A 24 -0.09 -7.43 0.62
CA THR A 24 0.63 -8.44 1.39
C THR A 24 1.04 -7.93 2.77
N ASP A 25 1.57 -6.72 2.81
CA ASP A 25 2.20 -6.19 4.02
C ASP A 25 1.26 -5.36 4.89
N LEU A 26 0.07 -5.06 4.38
CA LEU A 26 -0.90 -4.22 5.07
C LEU A 26 -2.26 -4.91 5.02
N PRO A 27 -2.46 -5.89 5.90
CA PRO A 27 -3.69 -6.70 5.82
C PRO A 27 -4.98 -5.91 5.99
N GLU A 28 -4.90 -4.73 6.60
CA GLU A 28 -6.07 -3.87 6.73
C GLU A 28 -6.40 -3.14 5.43
N ALA A 29 -5.49 -3.14 4.45
CA ALA A 29 -5.70 -2.40 3.21
C ALA A 29 -6.40 -3.31 2.21
N LEU A 30 -7.72 -3.21 2.17
CA LEU A 30 -8.57 -4.00 1.29
C LEU A 30 -9.44 -3.06 0.48
N THR A 31 -9.54 -3.30 -0.81
CA THR A 31 -10.36 -2.47 -1.68
C THR A 31 -10.77 -3.28 -2.91
N GLY A 32 -11.37 -2.62 -3.90
CA GLY A 32 -11.78 -3.26 -5.13
C GLY A 32 -11.98 -2.25 -6.22
N GLY A 33 -12.28 -2.71 -7.41
CA GLY A 33 -12.52 -1.85 -8.54
C GLY A 33 -13.31 -2.57 -9.62
N ASP A 34 -13.76 -1.81 -10.60
CA ASP A 34 -14.59 -2.35 -11.69
C ASP A 34 -13.76 -3.06 -12.74
N ASP A 35 -12.56 -2.56 -12.99
CA ASP A 35 -11.63 -3.16 -13.92
C ASP A 35 -10.22 -3.03 -13.36
N LEU A 36 -9.23 -3.49 -14.10
CA LEU A 36 -7.87 -3.51 -13.61
C LEU A 36 -7.33 -2.10 -13.37
N GLU A 37 -7.61 -1.18 -14.29
CA GLU A 37 -7.13 0.19 -14.14
C GLU A 37 -7.76 0.87 -12.93
N ASP A 38 -9.08 0.72 -12.77
CA ASP A 38 -9.77 1.26 -11.61
C ASP A 38 -9.26 0.65 -10.31
N SER A 39 -9.01 -0.66 -10.34
CA SER A 39 -8.51 -1.36 -9.16
C SER A 39 -7.15 -0.83 -8.74
N ARG A 40 -6.27 -0.51 -9.69
CA ARG A 40 -4.96 0.05 -9.37
C ARG A 40 -5.10 1.44 -8.76
N ALA A 41 -6.04 2.26 -9.27
CA ALA A 41 -6.28 3.58 -8.70
C ALA A 41 -6.84 3.47 -7.28
N GLN A 42 -7.79 2.56 -7.08
CA GLN A 42 -8.34 2.33 -5.74
C GLN A 42 -7.27 1.78 -4.79
N ALA A 43 -6.38 0.95 -5.30
CA ALA A 43 -5.29 0.40 -4.50
C ALA A 43 -4.37 1.51 -4.00
N ALA A 44 -4.05 2.48 -4.85
CA ALA A 44 -3.20 3.60 -4.45
C ALA A 44 -3.86 4.42 -3.34
N ASP A 45 -5.15 4.73 -3.49
CA ASP A 45 -5.87 5.47 -2.46
C ASP A 45 -5.94 4.68 -1.15
N CYS A 46 -6.20 3.39 -1.26
CA CYS A 46 -6.28 2.51 -0.09
C CYS A 46 -4.95 2.43 0.63
N LEU A 47 -3.85 2.35 -0.13
CA LEU A 47 -2.51 2.31 0.43
C LEU A 47 -2.22 3.59 1.22
N ALA A 48 -2.56 4.75 0.64
CA ALA A 48 -2.36 6.03 1.32
C ALA A 48 -3.14 6.09 2.63
N GLU A 49 -4.39 5.61 2.62
CA GLU A 49 -5.21 5.60 3.83
C GLU A 49 -4.66 4.68 4.89
N ALA A 50 -4.19 3.50 4.50
CA ALA A 50 -3.65 2.53 5.45
C ALA A 50 -2.39 3.09 6.11
N ILE A 51 -1.52 3.71 5.32
CA ILE A 51 -0.30 4.31 5.83
C ILE A 51 -0.64 5.47 6.79
N ALA A 52 -1.57 6.34 6.37
CA ALA A 52 -1.99 7.45 7.21
C ALA A 52 -2.56 6.96 8.54
N GLY A 53 -3.34 5.88 8.50
CA GLY A 53 -3.90 5.29 9.71
C GLY A 53 -2.83 4.79 10.67
N ARG A 54 -1.83 4.12 10.14
CA ARG A 54 -0.74 3.63 10.98
C ARG A 54 0.06 4.78 11.60
N ILE A 55 0.30 5.84 10.82
CA ILE A 55 1.00 7.00 11.32
C ILE A 55 0.20 7.64 12.47
N ARG A 56 -1.11 7.78 12.29
CA ARG A 56 -1.96 8.39 13.33
C ARG A 56 -1.92 7.58 14.63
N ARG A 57 -1.88 6.26 14.52
CA ARG A 57 -1.88 5.39 15.70
C ARG A 57 -0.49 5.18 16.28
N GLY A 58 0.55 5.62 15.60
CA GLY A 58 1.91 5.34 16.02
C GLY A 58 2.36 3.92 15.78
N ASP A 59 1.71 3.23 14.83
CA ASP A 59 2.03 1.85 14.50
C ASP A 59 3.25 1.78 13.58
N PRO A 60 3.96 0.67 13.59
CA PRO A 60 5.09 0.50 12.66
C PRO A 60 4.61 0.41 11.21
N ILE A 61 5.45 0.89 10.31
CA ILE A 61 5.22 0.79 8.88
C ILE A 61 6.08 -0.36 8.37
N PRO A 62 5.47 -1.39 7.79
CA PRO A 62 6.25 -2.55 7.35
C PRO A 62 7.10 -2.21 6.13
N THR A 63 8.25 -2.86 6.06
CA THR A 63 9.07 -2.81 4.86
C THR A 63 8.36 -3.60 3.77
N PRO A 64 8.31 -3.09 2.53
CA PRO A 64 7.63 -3.83 1.46
C PRO A 64 8.27 -5.20 1.23
N SER A 65 7.42 -6.21 1.10
CA SER A 65 7.86 -7.54 0.74
C SER A 65 8.29 -7.58 -0.72
N ARG A 66 9.02 -8.63 -1.07
CA ARG A 66 9.40 -8.86 -2.45
C ARG A 66 8.15 -9.12 -3.30
N LEU A 67 8.11 -8.54 -4.47
CA LEU A 67 7.01 -8.75 -5.42
C LEU A 67 7.03 -10.20 -5.88
N LYS A 68 5.89 -10.87 -5.76
CA LYS A 68 5.75 -12.24 -6.24
C LYS A 68 5.02 -12.23 -7.58
N ARG A 69 5.14 -13.38 -8.27
CA ARG A 69 4.49 -13.52 -9.56
C ARG A 69 3.00 -13.23 -9.44
N GLY A 70 2.47 -12.45 -10.36
CA GLY A 70 1.06 -12.12 -10.40
C GLY A 70 0.66 -10.96 -9.53
N GLN A 71 1.58 -10.45 -8.72
CA GLN A 71 1.31 -9.27 -7.90
C GLN A 71 1.65 -8.00 -8.65
N HIS A 72 1.05 -6.91 -8.23
CA HIS A 72 1.25 -5.59 -8.82
C HIS A 72 1.94 -4.67 -7.82
N PRO A 73 3.00 -3.98 -8.23
CA PRO A 73 3.61 -2.99 -7.33
C PRO A 73 2.75 -1.73 -7.32
N ILE A 74 2.35 -1.30 -6.14
CA ILE A 74 1.58 -0.08 -5.97
C ILE A 74 2.47 0.93 -5.27
N GLY A 75 2.81 2.01 -5.97
CA GLY A 75 3.68 3.04 -5.42
C GLY A 75 2.98 3.83 -4.33
N VAL A 76 3.73 4.23 -3.32
CA VAL A 76 3.20 5.10 -2.28
C VAL A 76 2.87 6.46 -2.90
N PRO A 77 1.60 6.89 -2.82
CA PRO A 77 1.24 8.16 -3.45
C PRO A 77 2.00 9.34 -2.87
N LEU A 78 2.23 10.34 -3.73
CA LEU A 78 2.93 11.55 -3.31
C LEU A 78 2.20 12.29 -2.20
N SER A 79 0.88 12.10 -2.11
CA SER A 79 0.08 12.72 -1.07
C SER A 79 0.51 12.31 0.33
N ILE A 80 1.13 11.12 0.48
CA ILE A 80 1.50 10.60 1.79
C ILE A 80 3.00 10.33 1.88
N ALA A 81 3.70 10.26 0.76
CA ALA A 81 5.10 9.84 0.75
C ALA A 81 6.02 10.71 1.62
N PRO A 82 5.92 12.05 1.60
CA PRO A 82 6.78 12.85 2.45
C PRO A 82 6.51 12.63 3.93
N LYS A 83 5.24 12.49 4.32
CA LYS A 83 4.88 12.24 5.70
C LYS A 83 5.38 10.87 6.14
N LEU A 84 5.29 9.88 5.27
CA LEU A 84 5.80 8.54 5.55
C LEU A 84 7.32 8.59 5.77
N ALA A 85 8.04 9.27 4.90
CA ALA A 85 9.50 9.37 5.02
C ALA A 85 9.89 9.99 6.35
N LEU A 86 9.21 11.06 6.74
CA LEU A 86 9.48 11.72 8.01
C LEU A 86 9.16 10.81 9.20
N TYR A 87 8.04 10.11 9.12
CA TYR A 87 7.63 9.22 10.19
C TYR A 87 8.66 8.10 10.40
N ILE A 88 9.13 7.49 9.31
CA ILE A 88 10.14 6.44 9.38
C ILE A 88 11.43 6.99 9.98
N ALA A 89 11.87 8.16 9.51
CA ALA A 89 13.09 8.78 10.00
C ALA A 89 13.02 9.07 11.50
N GLN A 90 11.88 9.54 11.96
CA GLN A 90 11.71 9.87 13.38
C GLN A 90 11.66 8.63 14.28
N ARG A 91 11.23 7.51 13.73
CA ARG A 91 11.14 6.27 14.50
C ARG A 91 12.40 5.43 14.42
N ASP A 92 13.29 5.76 13.49
CA ASP A 92 14.53 5.01 13.31
C ASP A 92 15.49 5.38 14.44
N PRO A 93 15.83 4.45 15.33
CA PRO A 93 16.72 4.75 16.46
C PRO A 93 18.18 4.74 16.08
N SER A 94 18.52 4.49 14.83
CA SER A 94 19.91 4.35 14.42
C SER A 94 20.71 5.61 14.71
N PRO A 95 21.85 5.48 15.35
CA PRO A 95 22.71 6.63 15.57
C PRO A 95 23.35 7.06 14.24
N ARG A 96 23.78 8.29 14.18
CA ARG A 96 24.49 8.80 13.01
C ARG A 96 25.97 8.67 13.19
#